data_fe37a3c41bb2840631d69ebaf426bd6c
#
_entry.id   fe37a3c41bb2840631d69ebaf426bd6c
#
_cell.length_a   1.000
_cell.length_b   1.000
_cell.length_c   1.000
_cell.angle_alpha   90.00
_cell.angle_beta   90.00
_cell.angle_gamma   90.00
#
_symmetry.space_group_name_H-M   'P 1'
#
loop_
_entity.id
_entity.type
_entity.pdbx_description
1 polymer ?
#
loop_
_entity_poly.entity_id
_entity_poly.type
_entity_poly.pdbx_seq_one_letter_code
_entity_poly.pdbx_strand_id
1 'polypeptide(L)'
;MTAATRRAALGALASVAALALPAAAAEPVDPIFAAIERHRAVWKLVMDAMDVKDTDPRPYEEADKLYEEAIESLMATAPLTLAGAKAAIAYFVEWDDGVDNDTSRYLETLLRSPVFAA
;
A
#
# COMPACT_ATOMS: atom_id res chain seq x y z
N MET A 1 16.97 26.14 -19.98
CA MET A 1 17.19 26.72 -19.76
C MET A 1 17.19 26.53 -19.96
N THR A 2 16.87 26.79 -19.59
CA THR A 2 16.99 27.37 -19.40
C THR A 2 16.62 27.19 -19.75
N ALA A 3 16.46 27.34 -19.81
CA ALA A 3 16.61 27.71 -19.63
C ALA A 3 16.25 27.49 -20.03
N ALA A 4 16.05 27.76 -19.78
CA ALA A 4 16.18 28.04 -19.72
C ALA A 4 15.99 27.67 -20.12
N THR A 5 15.92 27.91 -19.76
CA THR A 5 16.19 28.06 -19.63
C THR A 5 15.87 27.62 -19.84
N ARG A 6 15.75 27.74 -19.45
CA ARG A 6 15.92 27.95 -19.22
C ARG A 6 15.33 27.63 -19.29
N ARG A 7 15.37 27.72 -19.31
CA ARG A 7 15.33 28.02 -19.02
C ARG A 7 14.67 27.57 -19.23
N ALA A 8 14.62 28.10 -19.81
CA ALA A 8 14.71 28.05 -19.58
C ALA A 8 14.28 27.52 -19.73
N ALA A 9 13.98 27.86 -19.70
CA ALA A 9 14.18 27.63 -19.39
C ALA A 9 13.74 27.15 -19.41
N LEU A 10 13.62 27.30 -18.92
CA LEU A 10 13.63 27.31 -18.53
C LEU A 10 12.98 26.83 -18.60
N GLY A 11 12.77 27.16 -19.01
CA GLY A 11 12.94 27.32 -18.61
C GLY A 11 12.30 26.70 -18.76
N ALA A 12 12.26 27.10 -19.08
CA ALA A 12 12.35 26.87 -18.78
C ALA A 12 11.92 26.20 -18.79
N LEU A 13 11.88 26.20 -18.33
CA LEU A 13 11.99 25.81 -17.86
C LEU A 13 11.42 25.19 -17.78
N ALA A 14 11.45 25.85 -18.49
CA ALA A 14 11.71 25.47 -17.91
C ALA A 14 11.18 24.96 -17.79
N SER A 15 10.92 25.25 -18.00
CA SER A 15 11.10 24.82 -17.47
C SER A 15 10.68 24.12 -17.41
N VAL A 16 10.54 24.33 -17.48
CA VAL A 16 10.81 23.57 -17.03
C VAL A 16 10.44 22.89 -16.86
N ALA A 17 10.31 23.28 -16.86
CA ALA A 17 10.60 22.63 -16.44
C ALA A 17 10.17 22.15 -16.14
N ALA A 18 10.00 22.35 -16.39
CA ALA A 18 10.05 21.86 -15.95
C ALA A 18 9.49 21.43 -15.73
N LEU A 19 9.32 21.43 -15.99
CA LEU A 19 9.22 20.88 -15.59
C LEU A 19 8.77 20.25 -15.26
N ALA A 20 8.81 20.22 -15.58
CA ALA A 20 8.69 19.61 -15.17
C ALA A 20 8.32 18.98 -14.74
N LEU A 21 8.26 18.87 -14.85
CA LEU A 21 8.03 18.27 -14.35
C LEU A 21 7.51 17.84 -13.83
N PRO A 22 7.70 17.73 -13.81
CA PRO A 22 7.18 17.40 -13.26
C PRO A 22 6.25 17.02 -12.91
N ALA A 23 6.18 17.38 -13.12
CA ALA A 23 4.76 17.11 -13.14
C ALA A 23 4.39 15.73 -12.76
N ALA A 24 5.25 14.96 -13.01
CA ALA A 24 5.04 13.61 -12.57
C ALA A 24 4.66 13.59 -11.13
N ALA A 25 5.04 14.61 -10.46
CA ALA A 25 4.71 14.72 -9.05
C ALA A 25 3.22 14.87 -8.79
N ALA A 26 2.43 15.05 -9.83
CA ALA A 26 1.03 15.35 -9.62
C ALA A 26 0.20 14.15 -9.21
N GLU A 27 0.67 12.93 -9.43
CA GLU A 27 -0.13 11.78 -9.09
C GLU A 27 0.02 11.42 -7.62
N PRO A 28 -1.07 11.40 -6.86
CA PRO A 28 -0.98 10.97 -5.49
C PRO A 28 -0.65 9.49 -5.41
N VAL A 29 0.17 9.12 -4.45
CA VAL A 29 0.46 7.73 -4.18
C VAL A 29 -0.73 7.12 -3.44
N ASP A 30 -1.23 5.99 -3.95
CA ASP A 30 -2.32 5.30 -3.29
C ASP A 30 -1.75 4.48 -2.12
N PRO A 31 -2.13 4.80 -0.88
CA PRO A 31 -1.54 4.15 0.28
C PRO A 31 -1.86 2.66 0.39
N ILE A 32 -2.85 2.18 -0.34
CA ILE A 32 -3.22 0.76 -0.27
C ILE A 32 -2.09 -0.14 -0.74
N PHE A 33 -1.29 0.29 -1.72
CA PHE A 33 -0.21 -0.54 -2.22
C PHE A 33 0.83 -0.79 -1.13
N ALA A 34 1.22 0.26 -0.39
CA ALA A 34 2.18 0.10 0.70
C ALA A 34 1.61 -0.77 1.83
N ALA A 35 0.32 -0.63 2.12
CA ALA A 35 -0.32 -1.43 3.17
C ALA A 35 -0.33 -2.91 2.80
N ILE A 36 -0.61 -3.23 1.53
CA ILE A 36 -0.59 -4.60 1.04
C ILE A 36 0.82 -5.18 1.13
N GLU A 37 1.82 -4.42 0.67
CA GLU A 37 3.21 -4.91 0.69
C GLU A 37 3.70 -5.13 2.11
N ARG A 38 3.35 -4.23 3.01
CA ARG A 38 3.71 -4.39 4.41
C ARG A 38 3.08 -5.65 5.01
N HIS A 39 1.80 -5.88 4.74
CA HIS A 39 1.10 -7.05 5.25
C HIS A 39 1.76 -8.33 4.70
N ARG A 40 2.07 -8.33 3.42
CA ARG A 40 2.71 -9.48 2.77
C ARG A 40 4.08 -9.77 3.40
N ALA A 41 4.88 -8.73 3.61
CA ALA A 41 6.22 -8.86 4.19
C ALA A 41 6.17 -9.36 5.64
N VAL A 42 5.25 -8.82 6.44
CA VAL A 42 5.13 -9.21 7.84
C VAL A 42 4.62 -10.64 7.95
N TRP A 43 3.70 -11.03 7.07
CA TRP A 43 3.23 -12.41 7.05
C TRP A 43 4.38 -13.39 6.81
N LYS A 44 5.30 -13.02 5.93
CA LYS A 44 6.48 -13.84 5.69
C LYS A 44 7.32 -13.99 6.95
N LEU A 45 7.46 -12.91 7.73
CA LEU A 45 8.17 -13.00 9.01
C LEU A 45 7.48 -13.97 9.98
N VAL A 46 6.16 -13.95 10.03
CA VAL A 46 5.40 -14.87 10.87
C VAL A 46 5.65 -16.31 10.44
N MET A 47 5.58 -16.58 9.14
CA MET A 47 5.79 -17.92 8.62
C MET A 47 7.20 -18.42 8.89
N ASP A 48 8.20 -17.55 8.68
CA ASP A 48 9.60 -17.93 8.97
C ASP A 48 9.79 -18.21 10.47
N ALA A 49 9.15 -17.41 11.33
CA ALA A 49 9.28 -17.60 12.77
C ALA A 49 8.57 -18.86 13.28
N MET A 50 7.55 -19.31 12.58
CA MET A 50 6.85 -20.55 12.95
C MET A 50 7.76 -21.77 12.85
N ASP A 51 8.74 -21.74 11.97
CA ASP A 51 9.65 -22.88 11.80
C ASP A 51 10.51 -23.12 13.03
N VAL A 52 10.75 -22.11 13.85
CA VAL A 52 11.60 -22.20 15.05
C VAL A 52 10.83 -21.95 16.33
N LYS A 53 9.52 -21.82 16.26
CA LYS A 53 8.68 -21.41 17.40
C LYS A 53 8.83 -22.32 18.60
N ASP A 54 8.93 -23.61 18.37
CA ASP A 54 9.02 -24.59 19.47
C ASP A 54 10.37 -24.52 20.18
N THR A 55 11.41 -24.08 19.49
CA THR A 55 12.74 -23.96 20.06
C THR A 55 12.95 -22.57 20.67
N ASP A 56 12.50 -21.53 19.98
CA ASP A 56 12.60 -20.15 20.45
C ASP A 56 11.34 -19.40 20.02
N PRO A 57 10.42 -19.13 20.94
CA PRO A 57 9.15 -18.48 20.62
C PRO A 57 9.26 -16.97 20.39
N ARG A 58 10.37 -16.34 20.76
CA ARG A 58 10.48 -14.87 20.71
C ARG A 58 10.33 -14.29 19.32
N PRO A 59 10.97 -14.85 18.26
CA PRO A 59 10.77 -14.33 16.92
C PRO A 59 9.31 -14.36 16.48
N TYR A 60 8.60 -15.41 16.86
CA TYR A 60 7.17 -15.53 16.53
C TYR A 60 6.36 -14.46 17.25
N GLU A 61 6.62 -14.26 18.54
CA GLU A 61 5.87 -13.27 19.31
C GLU A 61 6.07 -11.86 18.77
N GLU A 62 7.31 -11.54 18.37
CA GLU A 62 7.60 -10.24 17.78
C GLU A 62 6.95 -10.07 16.41
N ALA A 63 7.03 -11.12 15.58
CA ALA A 63 6.42 -11.08 14.26
C ALA A 63 4.90 -10.97 14.35
N ASP A 64 4.29 -11.65 15.33
CA ASP A 64 2.84 -11.61 15.52
C ASP A 64 2.36 -10.21 15.88
N LYS A 65 3.11 -9.48 16.71
CA LYS A 65 2.78 -8.10 17.02
C LYS A 65 2.82 -7.22 15.77
N LEU A 66 3.86 -7.38 14.97
CA LEU A 66 3.97 -6.64 13.71
C LEU A 66 2.83 -6.99 12.77
N TYR A 67 2.43 -8.25 12.76
CA TYR A 67 1.33 -8.71 11.93
C TYR A 67 0.02 -8.05 12.35
N GLU A 68 -0.25 -7.97 13.65
CA GLU A 68 -1.46 -7.33 14.12
C GLU A 68 -1.51 -5.86 13.71
N GLU A 69 -0.38 -5.17 13.81
CA GLU A 69 -0.30 -3.77 13.36
C GLU A 69 -0.52 -3.66 11.85
N ALA A 70 0.08 -4.58 11.10
CA ALA A 70 -0.04 -4.55 9.64
C ALA A 70 -1.47 -4.84 9.19
N ILE A 71 -2.16 -5.78 9.84
CA ILE A 71 -3.55 -6.09 9.48
C ILE A 71 -4.48 -4.94 9.84
N GLU A 72 -4.29 -4.30 11.00
CA GLU A 72 -5.11 -3.15 11.37
C GLU A 72 -4.89 -1.97 10.42
N SER A 73 -3.65 -1.75 10.03
CA SER A 73 -3.32 -0.71 9.06
C SER A 73 -3.98 -0.99 7.70
N LEU A 74 -3.91 -2.25 7.24
CA LEU A 74 -4.54 -2.65 5.99
C LEU A 74 -6.05 -2.48 6.05
N MET A 75 -6.67 -2.91 7.16
CA MET A 75 -8.12 -2.80 7.35
C MET A 75 -8.59 -1.35 7.35
N ALA A 76 -7.73 -0.42 7.77
CA ALA A 76 -8.09 0.99 7.86
C ALA A 76 -7.78 1.78 6.58
N THR A 77 -7.11 1.18 5.60
CA THR A 77 -6.62 1.91 4.43
C THR A 77 -7.55 1.68 3.25
N ALA A 78 -8.34 2.70 2.91
CA ALA A 78 -9.17 2.66 1.72
C ALA A 78 -8.33 3.01 0.49
N PRO A 79 -8.54 2.32 -0.64
CA PRO A 79 -7.84 2.70 -1.86
C PRO A 79 -8.34 4.06 -2.36
N LEU A 80 -7.45 4.79 -3.03
CA LEU A 80 -7.78 6.10 -3.58
C LEU A 80 -7.90 6.07 -5.10
N THR A 81 -7.53 4.96 -5.73
CA THR A 81 -7.54 4.81 -7.19
C THR A 81 -8.19 3.51 -7.58
N LEU A 82 -8.65 3.43 -8.83
CA LEU A 82 -9.20 2.18 -9.34
C LEU A 82 -8.15 1.08 -9.33
N ALA A 83 -6.91 1.39 -9.68
CA ALA A 83 -5.82 0.43 -9.62
C ALA A 83 -5.64 -0.10 -8.20
N GLY A 84 -5.70 0.79 -7.21
CA GLY A 84 -5.60 0.39 -5.80
C GLY A 84 -6.77 -0.47 -5.36
N ALA A 85 -7.98 -0.14 -5.79
CA ALA A 85 -9.16 -0.94 -5.47
C ALA A 85 -9.04 -2.35 -6.04
N LYS A 86 -8.59 -2.46 -7.29
CA LYS A 86 -8.38 -3.77 -7.92
C LYS A 86 -7.32 -4.57 -7.19
N ALA A 87 -6.23 -3.91 -6.80
CA ALA A 87 -5.15 -4.58 -6.07
C ALA A 87 -5.63 -5.10 -4.71
N ALA A 88 -6.44 -4.31 -4.00
CA ALA A 88 -6.98 -4.72 -2.71
C ALA A 88 -7.91 -5.92 -2.86
N ILE A 89 -8.81 -5.88 -3.84
CA ILE A 89 -9.72 -6.98 -4.09
C ILE A 89 -8.93 -8.26 -4.41
N ALA A 90 -7.95 -8.15 -5.30
CA ALA A 90 -7.13 -9.29 -5.68
C ALA A 90 -6.38 -9.87 -4.47
N TYR A 91 -5.88 -9.00 -3.61
CA TYR A 91 -5.14 -9.44 -2.43
C TYR A 91 -6.04 -10.21 -1.46
N PHE A 92 -7.24 -9.69 -1.20
CA PHE A 92 -8.16 -10.37 -0.30
C PHE A 92 -8.72 -11.67 -0.89
N VAL A 93 -8.88 -11.74 -2.20
CA VAL A 93 -9.24 -13.00 -2.85
C VAL A 93 -8.13 -14.03 -2.65
N GLU A 94 -6.88 -13.61 -2.79
CA GLU A 94 -5.72 -14.48 -2.54
C GLU A 94 -5.70 -15.00 -1.11
N TRP A 95 -6.11 -14.16 -0.14
CA TRP A 95 -6.07 -14.49 1.28
C TRP A 95 -7.32 -15.17 1.81
N ASP A 96 -8.37 -15.24 1.01
CA ASP A 96 -9.64 -15.81 1.46
C ASP A 96 -9.52 -17.33 1.59
N ASP A 97 -9.50 -17.79 2.83
CA ASP A 97 -9.48 -19.22 3.11
C ASP A 97 -10.85 -19.73 3.56
N GLY A 98 -11.86 -18.86 3.50
CA GLY A 98 -13.23 -19.24 3.83
C GLY A 98 -13.55 -19.27 5.31
N VAL A 99 -12.60 -18.91 6.18
CA VAL A 99 -12.82 -19.00 7.61
C VAL A 99 -12.62 -17.69 8.36
N ASP A 100 -11.78 -16.78 7.87
CA ASP A 100 -11.60 -15.54 8.61
C ASP A 100 -12.54 -14.43 8.08
N ASN A 101 -12.68 -13.39 8.88
CA ASN A 101 -13.61 -12.31 8.59
C ASN A 101 -12.93 -11.07 8.04
N ASP A 102 -11.64 -11.15 7.73
CA ASP A 102 -10.89 -9.96 7.33
C ASP A 102 -11.37 -9.43 5.99
N THR A 103 -11.73 -10.34 5.07
CA THR A 103 -12.30 -9.92 3.78
C THR A 103 -13.58 -9.14 3.99
N SER A 104 -14.49 -9.65 4.82
CA SER A 104 -15.75 -8.97 5.12
C SER A 104 -15.52 -7.61 5.78
N ARG A 105 -14.59 -7.56 6.73
CA ARG A 105 -14.23 -6.30 7.38
C ARG A 105 -13.74 -5.28 6.36
N TYR A 106 -12.89 -5.73 5.45
CA TYR A 106 -12.32 -4.82 4.46
C TYR A 106 -13.35 -4.32 3.47
N LEU A 107 -14.39 -5.08 3.19
CA LEU A 107 -15.46 -4.62 2.28
C LEU A 107 -16.08 -3.32 2.77
N GLU A 108 -16.25 -3.15 4.08
CA GLU A 108 -16.76 -1.91 4.62
C GLU A 108 -15.81 -0.74 4.36
N THR A 109 -14.52 -0.96 4.54
CA THR A 109 -13.51 0.05 4.24
C THR A 109 -13.50 0.37 2.75
N LEU A 110 -13.58 -0.66 1.92
CA LEU A 110 -13.60 -0.50 0.47
C LEU A 110 -14.77 0.36 0.00
N LEU A 111 -15.94 0.14 0.59
CA LEU A 111 -17.13 0.92 0.23
C LEU A 111 -17.01 2.40 0.58
N ARG A 112 -16.11 2.75 1.51
CA ARG A 112 -15.84 4.14 1.85
C ARG A 112 -14.81 4.79 0.93
N SER A 113 -14.26 4.02 -0.01
CA SER A 113 -13.28 4.55 -0.95
C SER A 113 -13.92 5.59 -1.86
N PRO A 114 -13.21 6.70 -2.15
CA PRO A 114 -13.71 7.68 -3.11
C PRO A 114 -13.88 7.10 -4.52
N VAL A 115 -13.25 5.97 -4.83
CA VAL A 115 -13.39 5.30 -6.11
C VAL A 115 -14.85 4.89 -6.36
N PHE A 116 -15.58 4.56 -5.29
CA PHE A 116 -16.97 4.13 -5.39
C PHE A 116 -17.97 5.21 -4.99
N ALA A 117 -17.50 6.39 -4.69
CA ALA A 117 -18.39 7.51 -4.38
C ALA A 117 -19.07 7.96 -5.67
N ALA A 118 -20.39 8.06 -5.63
CA ALA A 118 -21.17 8.43 -6.81
C ALA A 118 -21.25 9.95 -6.97
#